data_4cc1bd0b9d990e700ea29d900abe2d56
#
_entry.id   4cc1bd0b9d990e700ea29d900abe2d56
#
_cell.length_a   1.000
_cell.length_b   1.000
_cell.length_c   1.000
_cell.angle_alpha   90.00
_cell.angle_beta   90.00
_cell.angle_gamma   90.00
#
_symmetry.space_group_name_H-M   'P 1'
#
loop_
_entity.id
_entity.type
_entity.pdbx_description
1 polymer ?
#
loop_
_entity_poly.entity_id
_entity_poly.type
_entity_poly.pdbx_seq_one_letter_code
_entity_poly.pdbx_strand_id
1 'polypeptide(L)'
;SVALTDEFMKAVIKKQDYNLYNPNTGEIAAKLSAEKVFKKITSSAWKNGDPGIIFIDRINDDNPTPKSGNIESTNPCGEQPLLPYESCNLGSINLSTMLKERDGSGEAVPASDEEDSCRGVSMALGKIDFDKLSSTIHKAVHFLDNVIEMNKFPLEKIEMMTKANRKIGLGVMGFADMLIKLGLHYNSEDAIKIAEEVMSFINKESKKASALLAEARSPFPNFEGSISDKNDHLKLRNATTTTIAPTGTISIIANCSSGI
;
A
#
# COMPACT_ATOMS: atom_id res chain seq x y z
N SER A 1 16.02 -7.20 2.41
CA SER A 1 15.11 -7.62 3.51
C SER A 1 15.21 -9.12 3.75
N VAL A 2 14.85 -9.57 4.95
CA VAL A 2 14.77 -10.99 5.35
C VAL A 2 13.29 -11.35 5.50
N ALA A 3 12.87 -12.43 4.81
CA ALA A 3 11.52 -12.97 4.96
C ALA A 3 11.46 -13.85 6.22
N LEU A 4 10.57 -13.49 7.15
CA LEU A 4 10.34 -14.25 8.38
C LEU A 4 9.01 -14.99 8.29
N THR A 5 9.03 -16.28 8.60
CA THR A 5 7.84 -17.12 8.66
C THR A 5 7.24 -17.12 10.06
N ASP A 6 5.97 -17.45 10.17
CA ASP A 6 5.30 -17.67 11.47
C ASP A 6 5.98 -18.78 12.27
N GLU A 7 6.46 -19.83 11.60
CA GLU A 7 7.20 -20.93 12.23
C GLU A 7 8.49 -20.41 12.88
N PHE A 8 9.28 -19.62 12.13
CA PHE A 8 10.49 -18.99 12.67
C PHE A 8 10.19 -18.10 13.87
N MET A 9 9.17 -17.24 13.80
CA MET A 9 8.79 -16.35 14.89
C MET A 9 8.33 -17.12 16.13
N LYS A 10 7.58 -18.21 15.95
CA LYS A 10 7.22 -19.13 17.05
C LYS A 10 8.47 -19.76 17.70
N ALA A 11 9.46 -20.17 16.87
CA ALA A 11 10.73 -20.68 17.39
C ALA A 11 11.54 -19.63 18.17
N VAL A 12 11.54 -18.35 17.72
CA VAL A 12 12.15 -17.23 18.45
C VAL A 12 11.52 -17.06 19.85
N ILE A 13 10.19 -17.01 19.90
CA ILE A 13 9.43 -16.81 21.18
C ILE A 13 9.69 -17.99 22.14
N LYS A 14 9.72 -19.21 21.61
CA LYS A 14 9.94 -20.44 22.40
C LYS A 14 11.43 -20.72 22.67
N LYS A 15 12.35 -19.90 22.17
CA LYS A 15 13.82 -20.09 22.23
C LYS A 15 14.28 -21.44 21.73
N GLN A 16 13.69 -21.88 20.62
CA GLN A 16 13.98 -23.17 19.96
C GLN A 16 14.91 -23.00 18.77
N ASP A 17 15.49 -24.10 18.34
CA ASP A 17 16.19 -24.20 17.07
C ASP A 17 15.18 -24.37 15.92
N TYR A 18 15.56 -23.93 14.72
CA TYR A 18 14.82 -24.17 13.50
C TYR A 18 15.70 -24.81 12.43
N ASN A 19 15.08 -25.51 11.50
CA ASN A 19 15.77 -26.23 10.44
C ASN A 19 16.12 -25.31 9.27
N LEU A 20 17.31 -25.50 8.73
CA LEU A 20 17.69 -24.99 7.42
C LEU A 20 17.54 -26.13 6.40
N TYR A 21 16.83 -25.85 5.33
CA TYR A 21 16.58 -26.82 4.26
C TYR A 21 17.44 -26.51 3.04
N ASN A 22 17.97 -27.55 2.42
CA ASN A 22 18.61 -27.43 1.12
C ASN A 22 17.51 -27.15 0.06
N PRO A 23 17.56 -26.02 -0.67
CA PRO A 23 16.51 -25.66 -1.61
C PRO A 23 16.36 -26.64 -2.80
N ASN A 24 17.41 -27.37 -3.11
CA ASN A 24 17.40 -28.34 -4.22
C ASN A 24 16.86 -29.72 -3.83
N THR A 25 17.13 -30.17 -2.61
CA THR A 25 16.77 -31.54 -2.16
C THR A 25 15.62 -31.56 -1.17
N GLY A 26 15.31 -30.43 -0.52
CA GLY A 26 14.33 -30.33 0.57
C GLY A 26 14.79 -30.97 1.89
N GLU A 27 16.02 -31.49 1.96
CA GLU A 27 16.56 -32.15 3.15
C GLU A 27 17.07 -31.11 4.18
N ILE A 28 17.06 -31.49 5.45
CA ILE A 28 17.60 -30.64 6.52
C ILE A 28 19.14 -30.60 6.40
N ALA A 29 19.67 -29.44 6.05
CA ALA A 29 21.11 -29.21 5.93
C ALA A 29 21.78 -28.84 7.26
N ALA A 30 21.06 -28.11 8.15
CA ALA A 30 21.57 -27.68 9.45
C ALA A 30 20.43 -27.27 10.38
N LYS A 31 20.76 -27.00 11.65
CA LYS A 31 19.86 -26.36 12.63
C LYS A 31 20.55 -25.14 13.23
N LEU A 32 19.78 -24.07 13.42
CA LEU A 32 20.25 -22.84 14.06
C LEU A 32 19.28 -22.41 15.15
N SER A 33 19.82 -21.76 16.17
CA SER A 33 19.00 -21.12 17.21
C SER A 33 18.26 -19.91 16.60
N ALA A 34 16.92 -19.96 16.61
CA ALA A 34 16.09 -18.87 16.10
C ALA A 34 16.34 -17.56 16.88
N GLU A 35 16.49 -17.62 18.21
CA GLU A 35 16.80 -16.47 19.05
C GLU A 35 18.12 -15.79 18.65
N LYS A 36 19.19 -16.59 18.42
CA LYS A 36 20.49 -16.04 18.00
C LYS A 36 20.43 -15.38 16.63
N VAL A 37 19.72 -15.99 15.68
CA VAL A 37 19.54 -15.44 14.33
C VAL A 37 18.73 -14.15 14.39
N PHE A 38 17.61 -14.13 15.11
CA PHE A 38 16.79 -12.91 15.27
C PHE A 38 17.58 -11.78 15.94
N LYS A 39 18.35 -12.09 16.99
CA LYS A 39 19.23 -11.11 17.65
C LYS A 39 20.30 -10.56 16.70
N LYS A 40 20.82 -11.39 15.79
CA LYS A 40 21.78 -10.93 14.76
C LYS A 40 21.09 -9.98 13.75
N ILE A 41 19.87 -10.29 13.31
CA ILE A 41 19.08 -9.42 12.43
C ILE A 41 18.87 -8.05 13.10
N THR A 42 18.34 -8.04 14.32
CA THR A 42 18.05 -6.78 15.04
C THR A 42 19.30 -5.98 15.35
N SER A 43 20.42 -6.64 15.74
CA SER A 43 21.70 -5.96 16.00
C SER A 43 22.30 -5.35 14.73
N SER A 44 22.15 -6.02 13.57
CA SER A 44 22.62 -5.49 12.29
C SER A 44 21.77 -4.30 11.85
N ALA A 45 20.45 -4.40 11.95
CA ALA A 45 19.54 -3.32 11.64
C ALA A 45 19.79 -2.08 12.52
N TRP A 46 20.04 -2.28 13.82
CA TRP A 46 20.43 -1.18 14.72
C TRP A 46 21.74 -0.53 14.31
N LYS A 47 22.72 -1.30 13.84
CA LYS A 47 24.06 -0.81 13.52
C LYS A 47 24.11 0.03 12.23
N ASN A 48 23.36 -0.35 11.18
CA ASN A 48 23.50 0.23 9.84
C ASN A 48 22.20 0.35 9.05
N GLY A 49 21.04 0.08 9.70
CA GLY A 49 19.73 0.15 9.04
C GLY A 49 19.34 -1.11 8.24
N ASP A 50 20.24 -2.09 8.08
CA ASP A 50 19.99 -3.33 7.35
C ASP A 50 20.14 -4.57 8.23
N PRO A 51 19.36 -5.63 7.94
CA PRO A 51 18.30 -5.77 6.94
C PRO A 51 16.94 -5.24 7.41
N GLY A 52 16.06 -4.87 6.48
CA GLY A 52 14.62 -4.83 6.74
C GLY A 52 14.05 -6.23 6.91
N ILE A 53 12.84 -6.36 7.45
CA ILE A 53 12.13 -7.64 7.60
C ILE A 53 10.76 -7.56 6.94
N ILE A 54 10.29 -8.71 6.44
CA ILE A 54 8.93 -8.90 5.97
C ILE A 54 8.34 -10.19 6.58
N PHE A 55 7.07 -10.17 6.96
CA PHE A 55 6.37 -11.35 7.50
C PHE A 55 5.66 -12.05 6.35
N ILE A 56 6.38 -12.97 5.69
CA ILE A 56 5.99 -13.51 4.39
C ILE A 56 4.69 -14.32 4.43
N ASP A 57 4.42 -15.03 5.52
CA ASP A 57 3.17 -15.79 5.64
C ASP A 57 1.98 -14.84 5.73
N ARG A 58 2.09 -13.74 6.51
CA ARG A 58 1.06 -12.70 6.60
C ARG A 58 0.81 -11.99 5.29
N ILE A 59 1.87 -11.72 4.54
CA ILE A 59 1.75 -11.15 3.20
C ILE A 59 1.01 -12.10 2.26
N ASN A 60 1.26 -13.40 2.35
CA ASN A 60 0.58 -14.39 1.52
C ASN A 60 -0.85 -14.68 1.95
N ASP A 61 -1.24 -14.47 3.21
CA ASP A 61 -2.64 -14.54 3.65
C ASP A 61 -3.52 -13.57 2.85
N ASP A 62 -2.97 -12.38 2.48
CA ASP A 62 -3.65 -11.34 1.71
C ASP A 62 -3.22 -11.28 0.23
N ASN A 63 -2.59 -12.34 -0.30
CA ASN A 63 -2.18 -12.39 -1.70
C ASN A 63 -3.40 -12.26 -2.64
N PRO A 64 -3.49 -11.19 -3.46
CA PRO A 64 -4.67 -10.95 -4.29
C PRO A 64 -4.88 -12.02 -5.37
N THR A 65 -3.82 -12.74 -5.78
CA THR A 65 -3.84 -13.74 -6.85
C THR A 65 -3.20 -15.07 -6.43
N PRO A 66 -3.75 -15.78 -5.41
CA PRO A 66 -3.10 -16.96 -4.82
C PRO A 66 -2.94 -18.13 -5.78
N LYS A 67 -3.76 -18.22 -6.83
CA LYS A 67 -3.60 -19.23 -7.89
C LYS A 67 -2.35 -19.00 -8.76
N SER A 68 -1.82 -17.77 -8.80
CA SER A 68 -0.65 -17.42 -9.61
C SER A 68 0.69 -17.75 -8.92
N GLY A 69 0.65 -18.17 -7.67
CA GLY A 69 1.81 -18.51 -6.86
C GLY A 69 1.88 -17.73 -5.56
N ASN A 70 2.97 -17.94 -4.81
CA ASN A 70 3.23 -17.24 -3.56
C ASN A 70 4.04 -15.96 -3.81
N ILE A 71 3.76 -14.95 -3.03
CA ILE A 71 4.59 -13.75 -2.94
C ILE A 71 5.90 -14.13 -2.24
N GLU A 72 7.04 -13.80 -2.86
CA GLU A 72 8.37 -14.16 -2.36
C GLU A 72 9.17 -12.97 -1.87
N SER A 73 8.83 -11.75 -2.31
CA SER A 73 9.55 -10.54 -1.96
C SER A 73 8.67 -9.29 -2.07
N THR A 74 9.28 -8.14 -1.75
CA THR A 74 8.70 -6.82 -1.97
C THR A 74 9.62 -5.96 -2.84
N ASN A 75 9.13 -4.81 -3.28
CA ASN A 75 10.00 -3.74 -3.80
C ASN A 75 10.93 -3.21 -2.68
N PRO A 76 11.92 -2.35 -2.98
CA PRO A 76 12.93 -1.90 -1.99
C PRO A 76 12.35 -1.27 -0.72
N CYS A 77 11.27 -0.48 -0.85
CA CYS A 77 10.66 0.20 0.30
C CYS A 77 9.61 -0.66 1.05
N GLY A 78 9.24 -1.83 0.52
CA GLY A 78 8.37 -2.80 1.19
C GLY A 78 6.86 -2.62 0.97
N GLU A 79 6.43 -1.55 0.27
CA GLU A 79 5.01 -1.25 0.09
C GLU A 79 4.33 -2.08 -1.01
N GLN A 80 5.09 -2.81 -1.84
CA GLN A 80 4.56 -3.66 -2.90
C GLN A 80 5.03 -5.11 -2.76
N PRO A 81 4.23 -5.97 -2.14
CA PRO A 81 4.44 -7.42 -2.19
C PRO A 81 4.19 -7.95 -3.60
N LEU A 82 5.18 -8.66 -4.14
CA LEU A 82 5.20 -9.08 -5.54
C LEU A 82 5.48 -10.58 -5.67
N LEU A 83 4.83 -11.19 -6.66
CA LEU A 83 5.16 -12.50 -7.18
C LEU A 83 6.48 -12.44 -7.97
N PRO A 84 7.13 -13.60 -8.21
CA PRO A 84 8.28 -13.64 -9.10
C PRO A 84 7.99 -13.01 -10.47
N TYR A 85 8.89 -12.18 -10.95
CA TYR A 85 8.76 -11.41 -12.21
C TYR A 85 7.61 -10.41 -12.28
N GLU A 86 6.95 -10.12 -11.19
CA GLU A 86 5.87 -9.14 -11.15
C GLU A 86 6.42 -7.73 -10.95
N SER A 87 5.73 -6.74 -11.49
CA SER A 87 6.00 -5.32 -11.25
C SER A 87 4.71 -4.54 -11.01
N CYS A 88 4.83 -3.34 -10.44
CA CYS A 88 3.71 -2.46 -10.13
C CYS A 88 4.06 -1.01 -10.47
N ASN A 89 3.11 -0.30 -11.07
CA ASN A 89 3.21 1.15 -11.29
C ASN A 89 2.65 1.88 -10.09
N LEU A 90 3.33 2.94 -9.66
CA LEU A 90 2.95 3.73 -8.50
C LEU A 90 2.57 5.16 -8.88
N GLY A 91 1.65 5.73 -8.13
CA GLY A 91 1.28 7.13 -8.17
C GLY A 91 0.81 7.60 -6.79
N SER A 92 0.89 8.90 -6.50
CA SER A 92 0.44 9.43 -5.21
C SER A 92 -0.28 10.75 -5.39
N ILE A 93 -1.47 10.87 -4.76
CA ILE A 93 -2.29 12.06 -4.79
C ILE A 93 -1.80 13.02 -3.72
N ASN A 94 -1.59 14.29 -4.08
CA ASN A 94 -1.30 15.34 -3.11
C ASN A 94 -2.59 15.76 -2.39
N LEU A 95 -2.81 15.23 -1.19
CA LEU A 95 -4.00 15.49 -0.38
C LEU A 95 -4.12 16.97 0.04
N SER A 96 -3.00 17.70 0.14
CA SER A 96 -3.03 19.11 0.52
C SER A 96 -3.77 19.99 -0.48
N THR A 97 -3.99 19.50 -1.70
CA THR A 97 -4.73 20.18 -2.77
C THR A 97 -6.17 19.70 -2.92
N MET A 98 -6.59 18.74 -2.09
CA MET A 98 -7.93 18.15 -2.10
C MET A 98 -8.85 18.76 -1.05
N LEU A 99 -8.65 20.05 -0.74
CA LEU A 99 -9.52 20.83 0.13
C LEU A 99 -10.36 21.78 -0.70
N LYS A 100 -11.58 22.04 -0.24
CA LYS A 100 -12.45 23.08 -0.81
C LYS A 100 -11.77 24.44 -0.66
N GLU A 101 -11.90 25.29 -1.68
CA GLU A 101 -11.43 26.65 -1.59
C GLU A 101 -12.17 27.38 -0.45
N ARG A 102 -11.47 28.20 0.33
CA ARG A 102 -12.09 29.03 1.34
C ARG A 102 -12.94 30.09 0.62
N ASP A 103 -14.24 30.06 0.80
CA ASP A 103 -15.08 31.21 0.55
C ASP A 103 -14.66 32.28 1.56
N GLY A 104 -14.04 33.35 1.10
CA GLY A 104 -13.47 34.52 1.78
C GLY A 104 -13.81 34.90 3.24
N SER A 105 -14.51 34.05 3.99
CA SER A 105 -14.80 34.18 5.42
C SER A 105 -13.62 33.58 6.23
N GLY A 106 -12.64 34.42 6.53
CA GLY A 106 -11.36 34.07 7.13
C GLY A 106 -11.41 33.68 8.62
N GLU A 107 -12.30 32.83 9.06
CA GLU A 107 -12.24 32.30 10.41
C GLU A 107 -11.28 31.09 10.48
N ALA A 108 -10.17 31.30 11.18
CA ALA A 108 -9.33 30.19 11.64
C ALA A 108 -10.16 29.32 12.60
N VAL A 109 -10.24 28.02 12.34
CA VAL A 109 -10.85 27.08 13.28
C VAL A 109 -9.96 27.07 14.52
N PRO A 110 -10.43 27.44 15.72
CA PRO A 110 -9.67 27.25 16.94
C PRO A 110 -9.40 25.75 17.12
N ALA A 111 -8.20 25.43 17.63
CA ALA A 111 -7.90 24.07 18.08
C ALA A 111 -8.98 23.65 19.09
N SER A 112 -9.73 22.59 18.78
CA SER A 112 -10.79 22.11 19.66
C SER A 112 -10.18 21.51 20.93
N ASP A 113 -10.64 21.94 22.09
CA ASP A 113 -10.44 21.26 23.35
C ASP A 113 -11.05 19.85 23.28
N GLU A 114 -10.46 18.87 23.95
CA GLU A 114 -10.73 17.42 23.81
C GLU A 114 -12.21 16.98 23.96
N GLU A 115 -13.10 17.82 24.45
CA GLU A 115 -14.52 17.49 24.70
C GLU A 115 -15.44 17.50 23.45
N ASP A 116 -14.98 17.95 22.27
CA ASP A 116 -15.81 18.06 21.05
C ASP A 116 -15.20 17.35 19.82
N SER A 117 -14.46 16.27 20.04
CA SER A 117 -13.73 15.49 19.00
C SER A 117 -14.62 15.06 17.81
N CYS A 118 -15.87 14.64 18.07
CA CYS A 118 -16.77 14.26 16.97
C CYS A 118 -17.18 15.45 16.07
N ARG A 119 -17.31 16.62 16.62
CA ARG A 119 -17.62 17.86 15.87
C ARG A 119 -16.43 18.30 15.03
N GLY A 120 -15.21 18.23 15.59
CA GLY A 120 -13.97 18.59 14.92
C GLY A 120 -13.73 17.76 13.67
N VAL A 121 -13.86 16.43 13.76
CA VAL A 121 -13.70 15.50 12.61
C VAL A 121 -14.76 15.76 11.54
N SER A 122 -16.03 15.91 11.90
CA SER A 122 -17.12 16.18 10.94
C SER A 122 -16.91 17.49 10.19
N MET A 123 -16.48 18.54 10.89
CA MET A 123 -16.14 19.84 10.27
C MET A 123 -14.93 19.74 9.36
N ALA A 124 -13.89 18.98 9.74
CA ALA A 124 -12.71 18.76 8.93
C ALA A 124 -13.05 17.97 7.65
N LEU A 125 -13.83 16.89 7.76
CA LEU A 125 -14.33 16.12 6.60
C LEU A 125 -15.15 17.01 5.65
N GLY A 126 -15.99 17.91 6.17
CA GLY A 126 -16.76 18.84 5.37
C GLY A 126 -15.90 19.80 4.51
N LYS A 127 -14.64 20.04 4.89
CA LYS A 127 -13.68 20.85 4.13
C LYS A 127 -12.92 20.06 3.05
N ILE A 128 -12.96 18.75 3.06
CA ILE A 128 -12.35 17.91 2.01
C ILE A 128 -13.24 17.94 0.77
N ASP A 129 -12.64 18.14 -0.38
CA ASP A 129 -13.30 18.08 -1.68
C ASP A 129 -13.29 16.65 -2.21
N PHE A 130 -14.26 15.86 -1.77
CA PHE A 130 -14.39 14.46 -2.18
C PHE A 130 -14.75 14.31 -3.66
N ASP A 131 -15.40 15.28 -4.29
CA ASP A 131 -15.72 15.23 -5.72
C ASP A 131 -14.45 15.40 -6.56
N LYS A 132 -13.61 16.37 -6.21
CA LYS A 132 -12.29 16.55 -6.81
C LYS A 132 -11.40 15.33 -6.57
N LEU A 133 -11.40 14.78 -5.36
CA LEU A 133 -10.64 13.59 -5.01
C LEU A 133 -11.10 12.39 -5.83
N SER A 134 -12.42 12.12 -5.93
CA SER A 134 -12.97 11.05 -6.75
C SER A 134 -12.56 11.18 -8.22
N SER A 135 -12.75 12.36 -8.82
CA SER A 135 -12.35 12.62 -10.20
C SER A 135 -10.84 12.38 -10.42
N THR A 136 -10.01 12.79 -9.45
CA THR A 136 -8.56 12.59 -9.50
C THR A 136 -8.20 11.10 -9.42
N ILE A 137 -8.84 10.34 -8.51
CA ILE A 137 -8.65 8.90 -8.37
C ILE A 137 -8.96 8.17 -9.68
N HIS A 138 -10.12 8.45 -10.29
CA HIS A 138 -10.52 7.80 -11.55
C HIS A 138 -9.51 8.06 -12.68
N LYS A 139 -9.02 9.30 -12.80
CA LYS A 139 -7.98 9.65 -13.79
C LYS A 139 -6.65 8.95 -13.47
N ALA A 140 -6.25 8.90 -12.20
CA ALA A 140 -5.01 8.26 -11.77
C ALA A 140 -5.03 6.75 -12.02
N VAL A 141 -6.11 6.05 -11.66
CA VAL A 141 -6.27 4.61 -11.93
C VAL A 141 -6.21 4.33 -13.42
N HIS A 142 -6.93 5.11 -14.23
CA HIS A 142 -6.90 4.97 -15.70
C HIS A 142 -5.49 5.21 -16.25
N PHE A 143 -4.81 6.25 -15.78
CA PHE A 143 -3.43 6.55 -16.20
C PHE A 143 -2.46 5.41 -15.85
N LEU A 144 -2.50 4.92 -14.61
CA LEU A 144 -1.62 3.84 -14.16
C LEU A 144 -1.89 2.53 -14.92
N ASP A 145 -3.15 2.20 -15.24
CA ASP A 145 -3.48 1.05 -16.08
C ASP A 145 -2.94 1.21 -17.51
N ASN A 146 -3.02 2.41 -18.09
CA ASN A 146 -2.45 2.70 -19.41
C ASN A 146 -0.92 2.58 -19.42
N VAL A 147 -0.23 2.95 -18.33
CA VAL A 147 1.23 2.79 -18.22
C VAL A 147 1.65 1.33 -18.38
N ILE A 148 0.85 0.37 -17.87
CA ILE A 148 1.13 -1.06 -18.05
C ILE A 148 1.17 -1.44 -19.55
N GLU A 149 0.27 -0.90 -20.36
CA GLU A 149 0.24 -1.17 -21.81
C GLU A 149 1.40 -0.49 -22.57
N MET A 150 1.76 0.71 -22.15
CA MET A 150 2.78 1.52 -22.84
C MET A 150 4.21 1.17 -22.42
N ASN A 151 4.36 0.42 -21.34
CA ASN A 151 5.66 0.06 -20.78
C ASN A 151 6.41 -0.92 -21.69
N LYS A 152 7.73 -0.74 -21.77
CA LYS A 152 8.65 -1.67 -22.43
C LYS A 152 9.36 -2.51 -21.38
N PHE A 153 9.05 -3.78 -21.36
CA PHE A 153 9.61 -4.68 -20.36
C PHE A 153 10.95 -5.27 -20.83
N PRO A 154 11.96 -5.36 -19.94
CA PRO A 154 13.27 -5.90 -20.31
C PRO A 154 13.27 -7.41 -20.54
N LEU A 155 12.31 -8.13 -19.96
CA LEU A 155 12.15 -9.58 -20.06
C LEU A 155 10.70 -9.94 -20.32
N GLU A 156 10.46 -10.90 -21.21
CA GLU A 156 9.13 -11.41 -21.54
C GLU A 156 8.36 -11.93 -20.31
N LYS A 157 9.04 -12.61 -19.38
CA LYS A 157 8.43 -13.10 -18.14
C LYS A 157 7.87 -11.98 -17.27
N ILE A 158 8.55 -10.82 -17.23
CA ILE A 158 8.08 -9.63 -16.51
C ILE A 158 6.84 -9.07 -17.19
N GLU A 159 6.85 -8.97 -18.51
CA GLU A 159 5.71 -8.51 -19.28
C GLU A 159 4.49 -9.40 -19.05
N MET A 160 4.66 -10.71 -19.20
CA MET A 160 3.59 -11.69 -19.00
C MET A 160 2.97 -11.58 -17.60
N MET A 161 3.78 -11.59 -16.55
CA MET A 161 3.30 -11.56 -15.17
C MET A 161 2.65 -10.20 -14.83
N THR A 162 3.27 -9.11 -15.25
CA THR A 162 2.74 -7.76 -15.01
C THR A 162 1.40 -7.55 -15.71
N LYS A 163 1.26 -7.97 -16.96
CA LYS A 163 0.00 -7.89 -17.73
C LYS A 163 -1.06 -8.87 -17.22
N ALA A 164 -0.66 -10.02 -16.66
CA ALA A 164 -1.58 -11.02 -16.12
C ALA A 164 -2.30 -10.53 -14.85
N ASN A 165 -1.62 -9.80 -13.98
CA ASN A 165 -2.17 -9.31 -12.71
C ASN A 165 -2.52 -7.82 -12.74
N ARG A 166 -1.88 -7.03 -13.59
CA ARG A 166 -2.14 -5.58 -13.78
C ARG A 166 -2.16 -4.81 -12.46
N LYS A 167 -1.22 -5.09 -11.55
CA LYS A 167 -1.13 -4.38 -10.27
C LYS A 167 -0.78 -2.92 -10.48
N ILE A 168 -1.53 -2.04 -9.86
CA ILE A 168 -1.23 -0.62 -9.71
C ILE A 168 -1.27 -0.25 -8.23
N GLY A 169 -0.53 0.78 -7.85
CA GLY A 169 -0.48 1.27 -6.48
C GLY A 169 -0.70 2.78 -6.44
N LEU A 170 -1.96 3.21 -6.26
CA LEU A 170 -2.29 4.60 -6.03
C LEU A 170 -2.25 4.90 -4.55
N GLY A 171 -1.38 5.81 -4.14
CA GLY A 171 -1.21 6.26 -2.77
C GLY A 171 -1.44 7.74 -2.58
N VAL A 172 -0.92 8.25 -1.48
CA VAL A 172 -1.06 9.64 -1.07
C VAL A 172 0.28 10.26 -0.69
N MET A 173 0.36 11.58 -0.76
CA MET A 173 1.37 12.45 -0.21
C MET A 173 0.69 13.75 0.25
N GLY A 174 1.37 14.61 0.98
CA GLY A 174 0.80 15.85 1.47
C GLY A 174 -0.25 15.66 2.58
N PHE A 175 -0.23 14.52 3.29
CA PHE A 175 -1.17 14.23 4.36
C PHE A 175 -0.95 15.17 5.55
N ALA A 176 0.30 15.34 6.01
CA ALA A 176 0.61 16.27 7.10
C ALA A 176 0.22 17.73 6.73
N ASP A 177 0.49 18.14 5.49
CA ASP A 177 0.07 19.47 5.01
C ASP A 177 -1.46 19.62 5.00
N MET A 178 -2.20 18.56 4.65
CA MET A 178 -3.66 18.56 4.72
C MET A 178 -4.14 18.74 6.16
N LEU A 179 -3.56 18.01 7.12
CA LEU A 179 -3.91 18.13 8.54
C LEU A 179 -3.64 19.53 9.08
N ILE A 180 -2.49 20.12 8.74
CA ILE A 180 -2.17 21.53 9.12
C ILE A 180 -3.23 22.50 8.58
N LYS A 181 -3.62 22.35 7.31
CA LYS A 181 -4.66 23.19 6.70
C LYS A 181 -6.04 22.98 7.33
N LEU A 182 -6.31 21.78 7.84
CA LEU A 182 -7.54 21.47 8.58
C LEU A 182 -7.51 21.95 10.03
N GLY A 183 -6.34 22.33 10.56
CA GLY A 183 -6.13 22.73 11.95
C GLY A 183 -6.05 21.53 12.92
N LEU A 184 -5.64 20.36 12.44
CA LEU A 184 -5.55 19.14 13.23
C LEU A 184 -4.10 18.82 13.57
N HIS A 185 -3.86 18.36 14.80
CA HIS A 185 -2.55 17.83 15.21
C HIS A 185 -2.27 16.46 14.58
N TYR A 186 -1.08 16.28 14.02
CA TYR A 186 -0.69 15.03 13.36
C TYR A 186 -0.80 13.80 14.28
N ASN A 187 -0.42 13.93 15.53
CA ASN A 187 -0.43 12.85 16.54
C ASN A 187 -1.74 12.79 17.35
N SER A 188 -2.88 13.15 16.75
CA SER A 188 -4.18 13.13 17.42
C SER A 188 -5.06 11.98 16.92
N GLU A 189 -6.01 11.56 17.75
CA GLU A 189 -7.06 10.60 17.38
C GLU A 189 -7.91 11.10 16.20
N ASP A 190 -8.11 12.42 16.10
CA ASP A 190 -8.86 13.02 14.98
C ASP A 190 -8.10 12.89 13.67
N ALA A 191 -6.77 13.01 13.68
CA ALA A 191 -5.95 12.76 12.49
C ALA A 191 -6.06 11.31 12.02
N ILE A 192 -6.11 10.33 12.95
CA ILE A 192 -6.31 8.92 12.63
C ILE A 192 -7.68 8.70 11.98
N LYS A 193 -8.75 9.27 12.53
CA LYS A 193 -10.10 9.17 11.95
C LYS A 193 -10.17 9.79 10.55
N ILE A 194 -9.53 10.96 10.34
CA ILE A 194 -9.44 11.56 9.00
C ILE A 194 -8.67 10.65 8.04
N ALA A 195 -7.57 10.04 8.48
CA ALA A 195 -6.81 9.10 7.66
C ALA A 195 -7.66 7.89 7.25
N GLU A 196 -8.39 7.29 8.20
CA GLU A 196 -9.29 6.16 7.95
C GLU A 196 -10.38 6.51 6.92
N GLU A 197 -11.05 7.65 7.09
CA GLU A 197 -12.13 8.09 6.18
C GLU A 197 -11.58 8.39 4.77
N VAL A 198 -10.49 9.12 4.66
CA VAL A 198 -9.87 9.46 3.38
C VAL A 198 -9.38 8.20 2.66
N MET A 199 -8.68 7.31 3.37
CA MET A 199 -8.17 6.08 2.74
C MET A 199 -9.27 5.07 2.42
N SER A 200 -10.31 4.97 3.25
CA SER A 200 -11.52 4.19 2.93
C SER A 200 -12.17 4.69 1.65
N PHE A 201 -12.31 6.02 1.50
CA PHE A 201 -12.85 6.63 0.29
C PHE A 201 -11.97 6.33 -0.94
N ILE A 202 -10.64 6.54 -0.84
CA ILE A 202 -9.69 6.27 -1.93
C ILE A 202 -9.76 4.79 -2.34
N ASN A 203 -9.80 3.86 -1.38
CA ASN A 203 -9.89 2.43 -1.68
C ASN A 203 -11.18 2.08 -2.43
N LYS A 204 -12.33 2.60 -1.98
CA LYS A 204 -13.63 2.38 -2.62
C LYS A 204 -13.66 2.96 -4.03
N GLU A 205 -13.23 4.21 -4.21
CA GLU A 205 -13.26 4.89 -5.51
C GLU A 205 -12.25 4.29 -6.50
N SER A 206 -11.07 3.88 -6.04
CA SER A 206 -10.09 3.21 -6.92
C SER A 206 -10.59 1.85 -7.42
N LYS A 207 -11.29 1.08 -6.58
CA LYS A 207 -11.94 -0.17 -7.00
C LYS A 207 -13.09 0.09 -7.99
N LYS A 208 -13.91 1.12 -7.78
CA LYS A 208 -14.94 1.53 -8.75
C LYS A 208 -14.33 1.91 -10.09
N ALA A 209 -13.27 2.70 -10.09
CA ALA A 209 -12.55 3.07 -11.32
C ALA A 209 -11.99 1.84 -12.03
N SER A 210 -11.39 0.90 -11.29
CA SER A 210 -10.88 -0.36 -11.84
C SER A 210 -12.00 -1.25 -12.39
N ALA A 211 -13.19 -1.27 -11.76
CA ALA A 211 -14.36 -2.01 -12.25
C ALA A 211 -14.87 -1.42 -13.56
N LEU A 212 -15.00 -0.10 -13.67
CA LEU A 212 -15.38 0.57 -14.94
C LEU A 212 -14.38 0.27 -16.06
N LEU A 213 -13.09 0.22 -15.76
CA LEU A 213 -12.08 -0.20 -16.72
C LEU A 213 -12.21 -1.68 -17.10
N ALA A 214 -12.61 -2.55 -16.17
CA ALA A 214 -12.86 -3.97 -16.45
C ALA A 214 -14.07 -4.16 -17.37
N GLU A 215 -15.13 -3.37 -17.22
CA GLU A 215 -16.28 -3.37 -18.13
C GLU A 215 -15.87 -2.96 -19.56
N ALA A 216 -15.01 -1.95 -19.69
CA ALA A 216 -14.57 -1.42 -20.96
C ALA A 216 -13.47 -2.26 -21.65
N ARG A 217 -12.60 -2.94 -20.88
CA ARG A 217 -11.34 -3.54 -21.37
C ARG A 217 -11.10 -4.97 -20.88
N SER A 218 -12.10 -5.61 -20.30
CA SER A 218 -12.04 -6.89 -19.60
C SER A 218 -11.29 -6.84 -18.25
N PRO A 219 -11.58 -7.75 -17.33
CA PRO A 219 -10.82 -7.91 -16.07
C PRO A 219 -9.35 -8.27 -16.33
N PHE A 220 -8.53 -8.18 -15.30
CA PHE A 220 -7.15 -8.69 -15.39
C PHE A 220 -7.15 -10.20 -15.66
N PRO A 221 -6.23 -10.75 -16.49
CA PRO A 221 -6.25 -12.15 -16.94
C PRO A 221 -6.33 -13.19 -15.81
N ASN A 222 -5.63 -12.97 -14.69
CA ASN A 222 -5.65 -13.87 -13.53
C ASN A 222 -6.79 -13.60 -12.54
N PHE A 223 -7.90 -12.99 -12.99
CA PHE A 223 -9.04 -12.66 -12.12
C PHE A 223 -9.68 -13.90 -11.52
N GLU A 224 -9.84 -14.98 -12.29
CA GLU A 224 -10.51 -16.19 -11.82
C GLU A 224 -9.75 -16.87 -10.66
N GLY A 225 -10.40 -16.93 -9.49
CA GLY A 225 -9.86 -17.45 -8.24
C GLY A 225 -8.96 -16.49 -7.49
N SER A 226 -8.94 -15.21 -7.89
CA SER A 226 -8.40 -14.11 -7.10
C SER A 226 -9.24 -13.84 -5.84
N ILE A 227 -8.74 -13.02 -4.93
CA ILE A 227 -9.52 -12.60 -3.75
C ILE A 227 -10.79 -11.86 -4.18
N SER A 228 -10.71 -10.98 -5.17
CA SER A 228 -11.87 -10.22 -5.66
C SER A 228 -12.94 -11.10 -6.30
N ASP A 229 -12.54 -12.18 -6.98
CA ASP A 229 -13.47 -13.16 -7.52
C ASP A 229 -14.20 -13.94 -6.42
N LYS A 230 -13.47 -14.33 -5.35
CA LYS A 230 -14.01 -15.13 -4.25
C LYS A 230 -14.92 -14.34 -3.31
N ASN A 231 -14.56 -13.11 -2.98
CA ASN A 231 -15.24 -12.34 -1.94
C ASN A 231 -16.42 -11.54 -2.49
N ASP A 232 -16.21 -10.74 -3.51
CA ASP A 232 -17.18 -9.75 -3.96
C ASP A 232 -17.74 -10.04 -5.34
N HIS A 233 -17.18 -10.98 -6.10
CA HIS A 233 -17.41 -11.20 -7.53
C HIS A 233 -17.29 -9.91 -8.36
N LEU A 234 -16.63 -8.88 -7.79
CA LEU A 234 -16.43 -7.59 -8.45
C LEU A 234 -15.31 -7.72 -9.49
N LYS A 235 -15.68 -7.69 -10.75
CA LYS A 235 -14.72 -7.73 -11.86
C LYS A 235 -13.87 -6.47 -11.85
N LEU A 236 -12.56 -6.63 -11.60
CA LEU A 236 -11.58 -5.54 -11.57
C LEU A 236 -10.61 -5.64 -12.74
N ARG A 237 -10.16 -4.50 -13.24
CA ARG A 237 -9.09 -4.41 -14.24
C ARG A 237 -7.70 -4.63 -13.63
N ASN A 238 -7.54 -4.40 -12.34
CA ASN A 238 -6.27 -4.40 -11.63
C ASN A 238 -6.38 -5.29 -10.38
N ALA A 239 -5.43 -6.19 -10.13
CA ALA A 239 -5.43 -7.07 -8.97
C ALA A 239 -5.24 -6.31 -7.64
N THR A 240 -4.52 -5.18 -7.68
CA THR A 240 -4.42 -4.19 -6.59
C THR A 240 -4.61 -2.80 -7.16
N THR A 241 -5.16 -1.87 -6.36
CA THR A 241 -5.38 -0.48 -6.79
C THR A 241 -4.67 0.54 -5.92
N THR A 242 -4.39 0.23 -4.66
CA THR A 242 -3.83 1.19 -3.69
C THR A 242 -2.54 0.69 -3.04
N THR A 243 -1.71 1.64 -2.61
CA THR A 243 -0.50 1.43 -1.81
C THR A 243 -0.13 2.70 -1.07
N ILE A 244 0.76 2.60 -0.07
CA ILE A 244 1.36 3.77 0.57
C ILE A 244 2.87 3.74 0.30
N ALA A 245 3.29 4.56 -0.67
CA ALA A 245 4.69 4.72 -1.03
C ALA A 245 5.36 5.86 -0.24
N PRO A 246 6.69 5.85 -0.06
CA PRO A 246 7.40 6.91 0.66
C PRO A 246 7.34 8.30 0.00
N THR A 247 7.15 8.37 -1.31
CA THR A 247 7.00 9.60 -2.11
C THR A 247 8.11 10.64 -2.00
N GLY A 248 9.33 10.24 -1.57
CA GLY A 248 10.42 11.18 -1.25
C GLY A 248 10.70 12.21 -2.32
N THR A 249 10.95 11.80 -3.57
CA THR A 249 11.26 12.72 -4.67
C THR A 249 10.01 13.43 -5.21
N ILE A 250 8.90 12.70 -5.40
CA ILE A 250 7.71 13.31 -6.02
C ILE A 250 7.02 14.32 -5.11
N SER A 251 7.13 14.16 -3.78
CA SER A 251 6.62 15.14 -2.83
C SER A 251 7.40 16.47 -2.88
N ILE A 252 8.72 16.40 -3.06
CA ILE A 252 9.57 17.58 -3.28
C ILE A 252 9.13 18.32 -4.56
N ILE A 253 8.93 17.57 -5.67
CA ILE A 253 8.47 18.14 -6.94
C ILE A 253 7.08 18.77 -6.79
N ALA A 254 6.18 18.14 -6.04
CA ALA A 254 4.83 18.61 -5.80
C ALA A 254 4.75 19.67 -4.69
N ASN A 255 5.86 20.01 -4.04
CA ASN A 255 5.95 20.96 -2.92
C ASN A 255 4.94 20.63 -1.80
N CYS A 256 5.00 19.41 -1.29
CA CYS A 256 4.16 18.94 -0.18
C CYS A 256 4.93 17.95 0.71
N SER A 257 4.36 17.62 1.86
CA SER A 257 4.89 16.59 2.76
C SER A 257 4.91 15.22 2.09
N SER A 258 5.91 14.39 2.40
CA SER A 258 6.07 13.04 1.85
C SER A 258 5.30 12.00 2.67
N GLY A 259 4.76 10.99 1.96
CA GLY A 259 4.08 9.84 2.57
C GLY A 259 2.89 10.24 3.45
N ILE A 260 2.81 9.58 4.59
CA ILE A 260 1.82 9.80 5.65
C ILE A 260 2.52 10.01 6.99
#